data_0705711ea80522108f287ec4dc054fea
#
_entry.id   0705711ea80522108f287ec4dc054fea
#
_cell.length_a   1.000
_cell.length_b   1.000
_cell.length_c   1.000
_cell.angle_alpha   90.00
_cell.angle_beta   90.00
_cell.angle_gamma   90.00
#
_symmetry.space_group_name_H-M   'P 1'
#
loop_
_entity.id
_entity.type
_entity.pdbx_description
1 polymer ?
#
loop_
_entity_poly.entity_id
_entity_poly.type
_entity_poly.pdbx_seq_one_letter_code
_entity_poly.pdbx_strand_id
1 'polypeptide(L)'
;MEECRSGRRPYTRLDVLNRETLDTLLGQHGVHADDAAVADLAMAWRRLDPWPDAVAGLTRLKTRFPIVTLSNGNVALILEMARRGGLPWDAILGAEATGVYKPLPQAYLGTADILGLASQQLCLVAAHHSDLAAARACGLLTAYVDRPMEYGGRTAPDRGAAQEWEYSAGSLVELAEQMGC
;
A
#
# COMPACT_ATOMS: atom_id res chain seq x y z
N MET A 1 -6.23 -11.07 -6.76
CA MET A 1 -7.00 -9.93 -6.21
C MET A 1 -8.27 -9.61 -7.00
N GLU A 2 -8.24 -9.63 -8.33
CA GLU A 2 -9.39 -9.24 -9.16
C GLU A 2 -10.66 -10.06 -8.88
N GLU A 3 -10.53 -11.36 -8.64
CA GLU A 3 -11.67 -12.19 -8.26
C GLU A 3 -12.30 -11.80 -6.93
N CYS A 4 -11.47 -11.34 -5.96
CA CYS A 4 -11.97 -10.80 -4.69
C CYS A 4 -12.68 -9.46 -4.89
N ARG A 5 -12.13 -8.56 -5.73
CA ARG A 5 -12.76 -7.26 -6.06
C ARG A 5 -14.10 -7.41 -6.76
N SER A 6 -14.21 -8.39 -7.65
CA SER A 6 -15.44 -8.67 -8.39
C SER A 6 -16.48 -9.50 -7.62
N GLY A 7 -16.17 -9.90 -6.38
CA GLY A 7 -17.04 -10.75 -5.57
C GLY A 7 -17.11 -12.23 -5.98
N ARG A 8 -16.34 -12.65 -7.00
CA ARG A 8 -16.26 -14.06 -7.41
C ARG A 8 -15.52 -14.94 -6.41
N ARG A 9 -14.70 -14.31 -5.55
CA ARG A 9 -13.98 -14.95 -4.45
C ARG A 9 -14.12 -14.09 -3.19
N PRO A 10 -14.33 -14.68 -1.99
CA PRO A 10 -14.31 -13.91 -0.75
C PRO A 10 -12.90 -13.29 -0.54
N TYR A 11 -12.82 -12.28 0.34
CA TYR A 11 -11.51 -11.73 0.72
C TYR A 11 -10.55 -12.87 1.08
N THR A 12 -9.40 -12.85 0.46
CA THR A 12 -8.32 -13.82 0.67
C THR A 12 -7.04 -13.05 0.89
N ARG A 13 -6.28 -13.38 1.93
CA ARG A 13 -5.02 -12.68 2.25
C ARG A 13 -4.06 -12.66 1.06
N LEU A 14 -3.35 -11.56 0.91
CA LEU A 14 -2.38 -11.39 -0.19
C LEU A 14 -1.28 -12.48 -0.17
N ASP A 15 -0.81 -12.90 1.00
CA ASP A 15 0.16 -14.00 1.11
C ASP A 15 -0.34 -15.30 0.44
N VAL A 16 -1.63 -15.62 0.59
CA VAL A 16 -2.23 -16.80 -0.06
C VAL A 16 -2.28 -16.60 -1.57
N LEU A 17 -2.72 -15.42 -2.02
CA LEU A 17 -2.79 -15.11 -3.46
C LEU A 17 -1.40 -15.08 -4.10
N ASN A 18 -0.38 -14.60 -3.39
CA ASN A 18 1.00 -14.62 -3.85
C ASN A 18 1.52 -16.04 -4.00
N ARG A 19 1.24 -16.92 -3.03
CA ARG A 19 1.62 -18.34 -3.12
C ARG A 19 0.95 -19.03 -4.32
N GLU A 20 -0.36 -18.86 -4.49
CA GLU A 20 -1.10 -19.43 -5.64
C GLU A 20 -0.57 -18.91 -6.98
N THR A 21 -0.25 -17.62 -7.05
CA THR A 21 0.34 -17.01 -8.25
C THR A 21 1.73 -17.58 -8.53
N LEU A 22 2.56 -17.73 -7.49
CA LEU A 22 3.89 -18.30 -7.60
C LEU A 22 3.84 -19.74 -8.11
N ASP A 23 2.99 -20.58 -7.52
CA ASP A 23 2.79 -21.98 -7.95
C ASP A 23 2.40 -22.05 -9.44
N THR A 24 1.50 -21.16 -9.87
CA THR A 24 1.08 -21.05 -11.27
C THR A 24 2.25 -20.67 -12.18
N LEU A 25 3.04 -19.66 -11.81
CA LEU A 25 4.19 -19.19 -12.60
C LEU A 25 5.28 -20.26 -12.70
N LEU A 26 5.62 -20.92 -11.60
CA LEU A 26 6.59 -22.00 -11.58
C LEU A 26 6.18 -23.12 -12.56
N GLY A 27 4.91 -23.51 -12.54
CA GLY A 27 4.37 -24.50 -13.48
C GLY A 27 4.44 -24.04 -14.94
N GLN A 28 4.08 -22.80 -15.25
CA GLN A 28 4.14 -22.22 -16.59
C GLN A 28 5.57 -22.16 -17.16
N HIS A 29 6.57 -21.95 -16.30
CA HIS A 29 7.97 -21.85 -16.69
C HIS A 29 8.74 -23.17 -16.53
N GLY A 30 8.07 -24.26 -16.13
CA GLY A 30 8.71 -25.57 -15.95
C GLY A 30 9.76 -25.58 -14.82
N VAL A 31 9.63 -24.67 -13.86
CA VAL A 31 10.57 -24.57 -12.72
C VAL A 31 10.08 -25.49 -11.61
N HIS A 32 10.95 -26.41 -11.20
CA HIS A 32 10.70 -27.31 -10.06
C HIS A 32 11.51 -26.87 -8.85
N ALA A 33 10.83 -26.63 -7.75
CA ALA A 33 11.42 -26.32 -6.45
C ALA A 33 10.68 -27.11 -5.37
N ASP A 34 11.37 -27.42 -4.26
CA ASP A 34 10.71 -28.04 -3.13
C ASP A 34 9.73 -27.07 -2.44
N ASP A 35 8.76 -27.63 -1.69
CA ASP A 35 7.72 -26.82 -1.07
C ASP A 35 8.26 -25.80 -0.06
N ALA A 36 9.34 -26.10 0.63
CA ALA A 36 9.98 -25.19 1.59
C ALA A 36 10.58 -23.97 0.87
N ALA A 37 11.25 -24.17 -0.26
CA ALA A 37 11.80 -23.08 -1.08
C ALA A 37 10.68 -22.20 -1.67
N VAL A 38 9.61 -22.82 -2.15
CA VAL A 38 8.44 -22.09 -2.68
C VAL A 38 7.74 -21.31 -1.57
N ALA A 39 7.59 -21.88 -0.37
CA ALA A 39 7.01 -21.20 0.78
C ALA A 39 7.88 -20.00 1.21
N ASP A 40 9.19 -20.14 1.25
CA ASP A 40 10.12 -19.03 1.55
C ASP A 40 10.04 -17.92 0.49
N LEU A 41 10.03 -18.28 -0.79
CA LEU A 41 9.93 -17.32 -1.88
C LEU A 41 8.58 -16.56 -1.85
N ALA A 42 7.48 -17.23 -1.52
CA ALA A 42 6.17 -16.59 -1.38
C ALA A 42 6.17 -15.50 -0.29
N MET A 43 7.03 -15.61 0.71
CA MET A 43 7.21 -14.62 1.78
C MET A 43 8.23 -13.50 1.42
N ALA A 44 8.79 -13.47 0.21
CA ALA A 44 9.80 -12.49 -0.18
C ALA A 44 9.32 -11.03 -0.02
N TRP A 45 8.04 -10.76 -0.25
CA TRP A 45 7.44 -9.43 -0.05
C TRP A 45 7.62 -8.87 1.37
N ARG A 46 7.70 -9.72 2.38
CA ARG A 46 7.90 -9.31 3.78
C ARG A 46 9.33 -8.82 4.05
N ARG A 47 10.27 -9.10 3.13
CA ARG A 47 11.70 -8.81 3.27
C ARG A 47 12.16 -7.62 2.42
N LEU A 48 11.23 -6.87 1.82
CA LEU A 48 11.55 -5.66 1.07
C LEU A 48 12.07 -4.57 2.01
N ASP A 49 13.10 -3.87 1.57
CA ASP A 49 13.60 -2.70 2.27
C ASP A 49 12.76 -1.46 1.92
N PRO A 50 12.54 -0.55 2.86
CA PRO A 50 11.82 0.70 2.60
C PRO A 50 12.62 1.64 1.68
N TRP A 51 11.94 2.58 1.06
CA TRP A 51 12.60 3.69 0.39
C TRP A 51 13.47 4.46 1.38
N PRO A 52 14.62 5.02 0.95
CA PRO A 52 15.60 5.65 1.86
C PRO A 52 15.04 6.81 2.71
N ASP A 53 14.03 7.50 2.20
CA ASP A 53 13.36 8.62 2.86
C ASP A 53 12.21 8.20 3.78
N ALA A 54 11.81 6.90 3.76
CA ALA A 54 10.56 6.47 4.39
C ALA A 54 10.59 6.63 5.92
N VAL A 55 11.64 6.14 6.58
CA VAL A 55 11.73 6.20 8.06
C VAL A 55 11.78 7.66 8.54
N ALA A 56 12.62 8.49 7.90
CA ALA A 56 12.76 9.89 8.27
C ALA A 56 11.47 10.68 8.05
N GLY A 57 10.86 10.53 6.86
CA GLY A 57 9.62 11.24 6.52
C GLY A 57 8.45 10.82 7.39
N LEU A 58 8.25 9.51 7.61
CA LEU A 58 7.19 9.01 8.48
C LEU A 58 7.39 9.45 9.94
N THR A 59 8.62 9.45 10.46
CA THR A 59 8.92 9.93 11.81
C THR A 59 8.54 11.40 11.98
N ARG A 60 8.82 12.25 10.97
CA ARG A 60 8.42 13.66 10.97
C ARG A 60 6.91 13.82 10.92
N LEU A 61 6.23 13.15 9.97
CA LEU A 61 4.75 13.19 9.86
C LEU A 61 4.07 12.77 11.16
N LYS A 62 4.59 11.74 11.83
CA LYS A 62 4.08 11.25 13.11
C LYS A 62 4.12 12.27 14.24
N THR A 63 4.93 13.32 14.14
CA THR A 63 4.96 14.39 15.16
C THR A 63 3.66 15.19 15.23
N ARG A 64 2.87 15.19 14.15
CA ARG A 64 1.62 15.96 14.04
C ARG A 64 0.40 15.13 13.71
N PHE A 65 0.58 13.97 13.07
CA PHE A 65 -0.53 13.17 12.58
C PHE A 65 -0.39 11.73 13.07
N PRO A 66 -1.49 11.06 13.47
CA PRO A 66 -1.50 9.60 13.51
C PRO A 66 -1.21 9.06 12.10
N ILE A 67 -0.25 8.14 11.98
CA ILE A 67 0.10 7.53 10.71
C ILE A 67 -0.26 6.05 10.70
N VAL A 68 -1.08 5.65 9.74
CA VAL A 68 -1.56 4.28 9.59
C VAL A 68 -1.35 3.79 8.17
N THR A 69 -1.29 2.48 7.99
CA THR A 69 -1.27 1.93 6.63
C THR A 69 -2.69 1.77 6.08
N LEU A 70 -2.87 1.98 4.78
CA LEU A 70 -4.03 1.60 4.01
C LEU A 70 -3.55 0.78 2.80
N SER A 71 -3.25 -0.49 3.04
CA SER A 71 -2.55 -1.35 2.08
C SER A 71 -3.42 -2.52 1.62
N ASN A 72 -3.18 -3.00 0.40
CA ASN A 72 -3.68 -4.30 -0.05
C ASN A 72 -2.93 -5.48 0.60
N GLY A 73 -1.77 -5.23 1.22
CA GLY A 73 -1.04 -6.21 2.03
C GLY A 73 -1.83 -6.62 3.28
N ASN A 74 -1.75 -7.88 3.66
CA ASN A 74 -2.33 -8.34 4.92
C ASN A 74 -1.49 -7.90 6.12
N VAL A 75 -2.11 -7.88 7.29
CA VAL A 75 -1.52 -7.32 8.53
C VAL A 75 -0.14 -7.92 8.85
N ALA A 76 0.00 -9.25 8.81
CA ALA A 76 1.27 -9.91 9.11
C ALA A 76 2.40 -9.52 8.12
N LEU A 77 2.08 -9.36 6.83
CA LEU A 77 3.03 -8.91 5.82
C LEU A 77 3.54 -7.50 6.14
N ILE A 78 2.63 -6.56 6.34
CA ILE A 78 2.98 -5.16 6.62
C ILE A 78 3.71 -5.02 7.98
N LEU A 79 3.31 -5.81 8.99
CA LEU A 79 3.97 -5.81 10.29
C LEU A 79 5.45 -6.23 10.20
N GLU A 80 5.74 -7.30 9.44
CA GLU A 80 7.12 -7.73 9.25
C GLU A 80 7.95 -6.71 8.46
N MET A 81 7.38 -6.14 7.39
CA MET A 81 8.02 -5.03 6.67
C MET A 81 8.31 -3.84 7.59
N ALA A 82 7.34 -3.45 8.43
CA ALA A 82 7.48 -2.35 9.36
C ALA A 82 8.59 -2.60 10.40
N ARG A 83 8.64 -3.81 10.98
CA ARG A 83 9.69 -4.19 11.93
C ARG A 83 11.07 -4.23 11.29
N ARG A 84 11.17 -4.80 10.08
CA ARG A 84 12.43 -4.87 9.34
C ARG A 84 12.93 -3.48 8.95
N GLY A 85 12.04 -2.63 8.43
CA GLY A 85 12.38 -1.32 7.90
C GLY A 85 12.38 -0.20 8.95
N GLY A 86 12.02 -0.48 10.23
CA GLY A 86 11.91 0.57 11.25
C GLY A 86 10.79 1.58 10.97
N LEU A 87 9.72 1.17 10.29
CA LEU A 87 8.61 2.07 9.91
C LEU A 87 7.70 2.33 11.13
N PRO A 88 7.52 3.58 11.56
CA PRO A 88 6.92 3.93 12.85
C PRO A 88 5.39 4.06 12.81
N TRP A 89 4.69 3.13 12.17
CA TRP A 89 3.22 3.17 12.08
C TRP A 89 2.55 3.16 13.46
N ASP A 90 1.48 3.92 13.61
CA ASP A 90 0.61 3.88 14.81
C ASP A 90 -0.36 2.70 14.76
N ALA A 91 -0.82 2.34 13.55
CA ALA A 91 -1.63 1.14 13.33
C ALA A 91 -1.38 0.58 11.93
N ILE A 92 -1.62 -0.73 11.78
CA ILE A 92 -1.55 -1.43 10.50
C ILE A 92 -2.98 -1.78 10.08
N LEU A 93 -3.48 -1.04 9.09
CA LEU A 93 -4.81 -1.19 8.51
C LEU A 93 -4.69 -1.52 7.01
N GLY A 94 -5.83 -1.76 6.38
CA GLY A 94 -5.90 -2.04 4.95
C GLY A 94 -6.91 -3.15 4.64
N ALA A 95 -6.68 -3.89 3.55
CA ALA A 95 -7.61 -4.85 3.00
C ALA A 95 -8.07 -5.94 3.99
N GLU A 96 -7.20 -6.40 4.90
CA GLU A 96 -7.59 -7.41 5.90
C GLU A 96 -8.51 -6.82 6.98
N ALA A 97 -8.34 -5.54 7.35
CA ALA A 97 -9.18 -4.87 8.33
C ALA A 97 -10.57 -4.51 7.77
N THR A 98 -10.64 -4.16 6.49
CA THR A 98 -11.89 -3.77 5.82
C THR A 98 -12.60 -4.93 5.12
N GLY A 99 -11.92 -6.07 4.94
CA GLY A 99 -12.42 -7.25 4.20
C GLY A 99 -12.47 -7.06 2.69
N VAL A 100 -11.90 -5.97 2.13
CA VAL A 100 -11.92 -5.67 0.70
C VAL A 100 -10.62 -5.04 0.22
N TYR A 101 -10.31 -5.21 -1.06
CA TYR A 101 -9.12 -4.65 -1.70
C TYR A 101 -9.37 -3.28 -2.33
N LYS A 102 -8.39 -2.38 -2.24
CA LYS A 102 -8.33 -1.20 -3.10
C LYS A 102 -8.36 -1.62 -4.59
N PRO A 103 -9.02 -0.86 -5.48
CA PRO A 103 -9.59 0.46 -5.30
C PRO A 103 -11.08 0.47 -4.93
N LEU A 104 -11.64 -0.58 -4.35
CA LEU A 104 -13.05 -0.57 -3.94
C LEU A 104 -13.29 0.52 -2.86
N PRO A 105 -14.37 1.32 -2.98
CA PRO A 105 -14.67 2.41 -2.04
C PRO A 105 -14.66 1.98 -0.58
N GLN A 106 -15.14 0.77 -0.29
CA GLN A 106 -15.20 0.23 1.08
C GLN A 106 -13.82 0.10 1.74
N ALA A 107 -12.71 -0.03 0.94
CA ALA A 107 -11.37 -0.05 1.50
C ALA A 107 -10.99 1.31 2.11
N TYR A 108 -11.36 2.41 1.47
CA TYR A 108 -11.07 3.79 1.94
C TYR A 108 -12.03 4.23 3.03
N LEU A 109 -13.34 4.09 2.78
CA LEU A 109 -14.38 4.50 3.72
C LEU A 109 -14.39 3.64 4.99
N GLY A 110 -14.19 2.33 4.87
CA GLY A 110 -14.05 1.43 6.02
C GLY A 110 -12.82 1.75 6.88
N THR A 111 -11.72 2.22 6.28
CA THR A 111 -10.55 2.68 7.04
C THR A 111 -10.88 3.96 7.82
N ALA A 112 -11.60 4.92 7.21
CA ALA A 112 -12.06 6.13 7.91
C ALA A 112 -12.99 5.76 9.08
N ASP A 113 -13.92 4.85 8.87
CA ASP A 113 -14.86 4.36 9.90
C ASP A 113 -14.12 3.68 11.08
N ILE A 114 -13.16 2.79 10.81
CA ILE A 114 -12.31 2.16 11.84
C ILE A 114 -11.58 3.20 12.69
N LEU A 115 -11.16 4.30 12.08
CA LEU A 115 -10.46 5.40 12.77
C LEU A 115 -11.42 6.39 13.45
N GLY A 116 -12.72 6.25 13.26
CA GLY A 116 -13.72 7.20 13.78
C GLY A 116 -13.63 8.59 13.14
N LEU A 117 -13.20 8.68 11.88
CA LEU A 117 -12.97 9.94 11.14
C LEU A 117 -13.96 10.08 9.98
N ALA A 118 -14.33 11.31 9.66
CA ALA A 118 -14.93 11.61 8.38
C ALA A 118 -13.87 11.47 7.27
N SER A 119 -14.27 11.08 6.05
CA SER A 119 -13.33 10.86 4.93
C SER A 119 -12.45 12.08 4.65
N GLN A 120 -13.00 13.30 4.79
CA GLN A 120 -12.27 14.57 4.59
C GLN A 120 -11.18 14.85 5.65
N GLN A 121 -11.16 14.09 6.74
CA GLN A 121 -10.12 14.17 7.78
C GLN A 121 -8.98 13.18 7.57
N LEU A 122 -9.09 12.32 6.55
CA LEU A 122 -8.10 11.31 6.19
C LEU A 122 -7.39 11.73 4.91
N CYS A 123 -6.06 11.70 4.93
CA CYS A 123 -5.22 11.95 3.75
C CYS A 123 -4.57 10.65 3.29
N LEU A 124 -4.86 10.22 2.05
CA LEU A 124 -4.13 9.10 1.44
C LEU A 124 -2.81 9.62 0.87
N VAL A 125 -1.70 9.01 1.31
CA VAL A 125 -0.36 9.24 0.72
C VAL A 125 -0.01 8.03 -0.15
N ALA A 126 0.23 8.25 -1.44
CA ALA A 126 0.56 7.18 -2.37
C ALA A 126 1.45 7.67 -3.53
N ALA A 127 2.16 6.71 -4.16
CA ALA A 127 2.91 6.94 -5.39
C ALA A 127 2.09 6.61 -6.66
N HIS A 128 0.86 6.11 -6.51
CA HIS A 128 0.02 5.69 -7.62
C HIS A 128 -1.16 6.64 -7.82
N HIS A 129 -1.21 7.28 -8.99
CA HIS A 129 -2.27 8.22 -9.32
C HIS A 129 -3.66 7.58 -9.33
N SER A 130 -3.78 6.33 -9.75
CA SER A 130 -5.04 5.59 -9.75
C SER A 130 -5.59 5.33 -8.34
N ASP A 131 -4.70 5.08 -7.37
CA ASP A 131 -5.07 4.91 -5.96
C ASP A 131 -5.55 6.23 -5.35
N LEU A 132 -4.82 7.32 -5.63
CA LEU A 132 -5.21 8.67 -5.19
C LEU A 132 -6.54 9.11 -5.80
N ALA A 133 -6.78 8.84 -7.10
CA ALA A 133 -8.04 9.15 -7.75
C ALA A 133 -9.22 8.42 -7.09
N ALA A 134 -9.04 7.13 -6.77
CA ALA A 134 -10.06 6.34 -6.08
C ALA A 134 -10.33 6.85 -4.65
N ALA A 135 -9.29 7.22 -3.91
CA ALA A 135 -9.42 7.81 -2.58
C ALA A 135 -10.15 9.15 -2.62
N ARG A 136 -9.78 10.03 -3.56
CA ARG A 136 -10.46 11.33 -3.77
C ARG A 136 -11.94 11.16 -4.11
N ALA A 137 -12.28 10.17 -4.93
CA ALA A 137 -13.68 9.85 -5.23
C ALA A 137 -14.48 9.42 -3.99
N CYS A 138 -13.80 8.95 -2.93
CA CYS A 138 -14.39 8.67 -1.62
C CYS A 138 -14.36 9.88 -0.66
N GLY A 139 -13.88 11.04 -1.10
CA GLY A 139 -13.80 12.27 -0.31
C GLY A 139 -12.59 12.39 0.60
N LEU A 140 -11.56 11.54 0.44
CA LEU A 140 -10.30 11.68 1.15
C LEU A 140 -9.46 12.82 0.57
N LEU A 141 -8.64 13.45 1.39
CA LEU A 141 -7.51 14.26 0.92
C LEU A 141 -6.43 13.35 0.30
N THR A 142 -5.59 13.91 -0.57
CA THR A 142 -4.60 13.13 -1.32
C THR A 142 -3.23 13.79 -1.32
N ALA A 143 -2.19 12.98 -1.17
CA ALA A 143 -0.80 13.39 -1.26
C ALA A 143 -0.03 12.43 -2.18
N TYR A 144 0.49 12.96 -3.27
CA TYR A 144 1.33 12.21 -4.19
C TYR A 144 2.80 12.27 -3.74
N VAL A 145 3.45 11.11 -3.69
CA VAL A 145 4.91 11.03 -3.50
C VAL A 145 5.51 10.33 -4.70
N ASP A 146 6.34 11.06 -5.45
CA ASP A 146 6.95 10.55 -6.68
C ASP A 146 7.96 9.43 -6.38
N ARG A 147 7.89 8.35 -7.15
CA ARG A 147 8.78 7.19 -7.07
C ARG A 147 9.31 6.81 -8.46
N PRO A 148 10.14 7.66 -9.08
CA PRO A 148 10.54 7.48 -10.48
C PRO A 148 11.30 6.18 -10.74
N MET A 149 11.89 5.59 -9.70
CA MET A 149 12.62 4.32 -9.81
C MET A 149 11.78 3.08 -9.50
N GLU A 150 10.51 3.22 -9.11
CA GLU A 150 9.63 2.09 -8.76
C GLU A 150 9.51 1.07 -9.92
N TYR A 151 9.47 1.58 -11.15
CA TYR A 151 9.41 0.75 -12.36
C TYR A 151 10.77 0.65 -13.08
N GLY A 152 11.89 0.80 -12.36
CA GLY A 152 13.23 0.78 -12.94
C GLY A 152 13.47 1.94 -13.94
N GLY A 153 12.91 3.12 -13.65
CA GLY A 153 12.99 4.32 -14.50
C GLY A 153 12.04 4.32 -15.70
N ARG A 154 11.17 3.30 -15.84
CA ARG A 154 10.10 3.30 -16.85
C ARG A 154 8.91 4.13 -16.38
N THR A 155 8.13 4.63 -17.32
CA THR A 155 6.89 5.37 -17.01
C THR A 155 5.92 4.54 -16.18
N ALA A 156 5.37 5.12 -15.13
CA ALA A 156 4.33 4.51 -14.32
C ALA A 156 3.09 4.17 -15.19
N PRO A 157 2.50 2.97 -15.01
CA PRO A 157 1.39 2.52 -15.87
C PRO A 157 0.12 3.34 -15.70
N ASP A 158 -0.05 4.05 -14.61
CA ASP A 158 -1.23 4.85 -14.27
C ASP A 158 -1.04 6.37 -14.43
N ARG A 159 0.00 6.79 -15.16
CA ARG A 159 0.27 8.21 -15.44
C ARG A 159 -0.93 8.94 -16.05
N GLY A 160 -1.78 8.25 -16.80
CA GLY A 160 -3.01 8.80 -17.35
C GLY A 160 -4.06 9.21 -16.30
N ALA A 161 -3.94 8.77 -15.07
CA ALA A 161 -4.78 9.15 -13.93
C ALA A 161 -4.24 10.33 -13.12
N ALA A 162 -3.13 10.96 -13.56
CA ALA A 162 -2.53 12.11 -12.89
C ALA A 162 -3.49 13.31 -12.87
N GLN A 163 -3.57 13.97 -11.72
CA GLN A 163 -4.38 15.16 -11.46
C GLN A 163 -3.56 16.15 -10.62
N GLU A 164 -4.10 17.33 -10.35
CA GLU A 164 -3.59 18.17 -9.26
C GLU A 164 -4.01 17.56 -7.92
N TRP A 165 -3.03 17.21 -7.09
CA TRP A 165 -3.25 16.65 -5.77
C TRP A 165 -3.11 17.74 -4.70
N GLU A 166 -3.71 17.57 -3.52
CA GLU A 166 -3.60 18.55 -2.42
C GLU A 166 -2.15 18.76 -2.01
N TYR A 167 -1.34 17.67 -2.08
CA TYR A 167 0.10 17.72 -1.89
C TYR A 167 0.79 16.91 -2.99
N SER A 168 1.97 17.36 -3.42
CA SER A 168 2.84 16.63 -4.35
C SER A 168 4.29 16.85 -3.95
N ALA A 169 5.03 15.76 -3.72
CA ALA A 169 6.38 15.79 -3.21
C ALA A 169 7.26 14.72 -3.89
N GLY A 170 8.55 14.96 -3.99
CA GLY A 170 9.55 14.00 -4.46
C GLY A 170 9.99 13.01 -3.38
N SER A 171 9.63 13.25 -2.11
CA SER A 171 9.94 12.37 -0.99
C SER A 171 8.97 12.55 0.18
N LEU A 172 8.94 11.57 1.10
CA LEU A 172 8.17 11.69 2.35
C LEU A 172 8.74 12.77 3.28
N VAL A 173 10.03 13.07 3.19
CA VAL A 173 10.65 14.17 3.95
C VAL A 173 10.13 15.52 3.45
N GLU A 174 10.10 15.72 2.13
CA GLU A 174 9.54 16.93 1.52
C GLU A 174 8.04 17.06 1.81
N LEU A 175 7.28 15.95 1.74
CA LEU A 175 5.87 15.96 2.13
C LEU A 175 5.69 16.41 3.58
N ALA A 176 6.51 15.92 4.51
CA ALA A 176 6.45 16.34 5.90
C ALA A 176 6.72 17.85 6.05
N GLU A 177 7.66 18.42 5.28
CA GLU A 177 7.91 19.87 5.24
C GLU A 177 6.70 20.65 4.74
N GLN A 178 6.11 20.23 3.62
CA GLN A 178 4.90 20.87 3.07
C GLN A 178 3.73 20.83 4.06
N MET A 179 3.62 19.78 4.88
CA MET A 179 2.58 19.61 5.91
C MET A 179 2.95 20.27 7.25
N GLY A 180 4.10 20.93 7.35
CA GLY A 180 4.55 21.69 8.53
C GLY A 180 5.05 20.79 9.67
N CYS A 181 5.66 19.62 9.35
CA CYS A 181 6.27 18.70 10.31
C CYS A 181 7.79 18.85 10.35
#